data_fb89437517bbe03e636c6b596ce84f03
#
_entry.id   fb89437517bbe03e636c6b596ce84f03
#
_cell.length_a   1.000
_cell.length_b   1.000
_cell.length_c   1.000
_cell.angle_alpha   90.00
_cell.angle_beta   90.00
_cell.angle_gamma   90.00
#
_symmetry.space_group_name_H-M   'P 1'
#
loop_
_entity.id
_entity.type
_entity.pdbx_description
1 polymer ?
#
loop_
_entity_poly.entity_id
_entity_poly.type
_entity_poly.pdbx_seq_one_letter_code
_entity_poly.pdbx_strand_id
1 'polypeptide(L)'
;KWTSKNGYDVAKFNRVATRSANAGYDFSVWFNRSGQWCMTESEISYNELPEAVKTAFQASEYADWKVDDIDKLERNGMETFYVIEVETRSGNIEKEADLYYSEEGALIKTVVDIDSDYDYEDYLPTDIQSELEKFIGQKYPGAAIIDTEYDDGEIEVEIVHERRGKDVYFSKDHNWLRTEWDVRKNELPAAV
;
A
#
# COMPACT_ATOMS: atom_id res chain seq x y z
N LYS A 1 19.93 -7.43 10.88
CA LYS A 1 19.81 -6.47 12.00
C LYS A 1 18.42 -6.61 12.62
N TRP A 2 18.32 -6.46 13.95
CA TRP A 2 17.05 -6.38 14.65
C TRP A 2 16.84 -4.95 15.16
N THR A 3 15.59 -4.46 15.04
CA THR A 3 15.13 -3.18 15.60
C THR A 3 13.74 -3.38 16.20
N SER A 4 13.28 -2.44 17.03
CA SER A 4 11.90 -2.39 17.49
C SER A 4 11.27 -1.09 16.97
N LYS A 5 10.08 -1.17 16.35
CA LYS A 5 9.34 -0.04 15.80
C LYS A 5 7.85 -0.21 16.12
N ASN A 6 7.22 0.79 16.68
CA ASN A 6 5.77 0.81 16.99
C ASN A 6 5.24 -0.43 17.73
N GLY A 7 6.08 -1.03 18.58
CA GLY A 7 5.71 -2.22 19.36
C GLY A 7 5.92 -3.56 18.66
N TYR A 8 6.47 -3.55 17.46
CA TYR A 8 6.89 -4.74 16.71
C TYR A 8 8.40 -4.94 16.80
N ASP A 9 8.85 -6.19 16.68
CA ASP A 9 10.23 -6.56 16.46
C ASP A 9 10.47 -6.74 14.96
N VAL A 10 11.43 -5.99 14.40
CA VAL A 10 11.69 -5.98 12.96
C VAL A 10 13.05 -6.57 12.65
N ALA A 11 13.08 -7.65 11.86
CA ALA A 11 14.30 -8.25 11.33
C ALA A 11 14.60 -7.67 9.94
N LYS A 12 15.71 -6.93 9.80
CA LYS A 12 16.17 -6.39 8.52
C LYS A 12 17.38 -7.18 8.01
N PHE A 13 17.34 -7.61 6.72
CA PHE A 13 18.43 -8.40 6.11
C PHE A 13 18.44 -8.25 4.58
N ASN A 14 19.54 -8.69 3.95
CA ASN A 14 19.75 -8.63 2.51
C ASN A 14 19.81 -10.04 1.92
N ARG A 15 19.42 -10.19 0.65
CA ARG A 15 19.47 -11.47 -0.10
C ARG A 15 20.90 -12.01 -0.21
N VAL A 16 21.89 -11.11 -0.32
CA VAL A 16 23.31 -11.47 -0.47
C VAL A 16 24.16 -10.69 0.53
N ALA A 17 25.00 -11.39 1.29
CA ALA A 17 25.84 -10.83 2.35
C ALA A 17 26.92 -9.82 1.91
N THR A 18 26.99 -9.44 0.63
CA THR A 18 28.05 -8.63 0.02
C THR A 18 27.66 -7.19 -0.30
N ARG A 19 26.49 -6.70 0.13
CA ARG A 19 26.14 -5.29 -0.06
C ARG A 19 27.00 -4.35 0.81
N SER A 20 27.30 -3.18 0.26
CA SER A 20 28.03 -2.09 0.94
C SER A 20 27.30 -1.70 2.22
N ALA A 21 28.05 -1.30 3.25
CA ALA A 21 27.51 -0.90 4.56
C ALA A 21 26.50 0.29 4.53
N ASN A 22 26.36 0.94 3.37
CA ASN A 22 25.46 2.09 3.15
C ASN A 22 24.25 1.75 2.25
N ALA A 23 24.10 0.50 1.81
CA ALA A 23 22.90 0.08 1.09
C ALA A 23 21.77 -0.23 2.08
N GLY A 24 20.52 0.04 1.70
CA GLY A 24 19.33 -0.36 2.44
C GLY A 24 19.25 -1.87 2.68
N TYR A 25 18.19 -2.33 3.26
CA TYR A 25 17.92 -3.76 3.44
C TYR A 25 16.91 -4.23 2.41
N ASP A 26 17.17 -5.38 1.76
CA ASP A 26 16.25 -5.99 0.79
C ASP A 26 14.95 -6.49 1.43
N PHE A 27 14.96 -6.70 2.75
CA PHE A 27 13.82 -7.23 3.52
C PHE A 27 13.70 -6.58 4.89
N SER A 28 12.45 -6.26 5.25
CA SER A 28 12.04 -5.97 6.63
C SER A 28 10.92 -6.93 7.00
N VAL A 29 11.16 -7.79 8.00
CA VAL A 29 10.16 -8.77 8.48
C VAL A 29 9.72 -8.40 9.89
N TRP A 30 8.44 -8.21 10.07
CA TRP A 30 7.81 -7.67 11.26
C TRP A 30 7.12 -8.77 12.06
N PHE A 31 7.36 -8.78 13.36
CA PHE A 31 6.80 -9.72 14.31
C PHE A 31 6.14 -8.97 15.46
N ASN A 32 4.98 -9.45 15.92
CA ASN A 32 4.36 -8.94 17.13
C ASN A 32 5.15 -9.37 18.39
N ARG A 33 4.76 -8.86 19.55
CA ARG A 33 5.39 -9.19 20.85
C ARG A 33 5.32 -10.68 21.23
N SER A 34 4.46 -11.44 20.59
CA SER A 34 4.36 -12.90 20.77
C SER A 34 5.25 -13.67 19.80
N GLY A 35 6.03 -12.99 18.96
CA GLY A 35 6.90 -13.59 17.95
C GLY A 35 6.16 -14.12 16.73
N GLN A 36 4.89 -13.74 16.52
CA GLN A 36 4.15 -14.10 15.33
C GLN A 36 4.47 -13.13 14.19
N TRP A 37 4.64 -13.66 12.99
CA TRP A 37 4.83 -12.88 11.79
C TRP A 37 3.57 -12.03 11.47
N CYS A 38 3.79 -10.77 11.14
CA CYS A 38 2.74 -9.80 10.83
C CYS A 38 2.86 -9.26 9.42
N MET A 39 4.08 -8.89 9.01
CA MET A 39 4.32 -8.24 7.71
C MET A 39 5.71 -8.58 7.19
N THR A 40 5.86 -8.59 5.88
CA THR A 40 7.15 -8.57 5.18
C THR A 40 7.10 -7.50 4.10
N GLU A 41 8.05 -6.61 4.15
CA GLU A 41 8.39 -5.64 3.11
C GLU A 41 9.61 -6.17 2.37
N SER A 42 9.58 -6.14 1.04
CA SER A 42 10.64 -6.70 0.20
C SER A 42 10.92 -5.75 -0.96
N GLU A 43 12.14 -5.19 -1.01
CA GLU A 43 12.64 -4.51 -2.21
C GLU A 43 12.74 -5.52 -3.36
N ILE A 44 12.10 -5.25 -4.49
CA ILE A 44 12.06 -6.11 -5.66
C ILE A 44 12.45 -5.34 -6.92
N SER A 45 12.87 -6.06 -7.95
CA SER A 45 13.11 -5.46 -9.26
C SER A 45 11.83 -5.34 -10.08
N TYR A 46 11.80 -4.42 -11.05
CA TYR A 46 10.68 -4.26 -11.99
C TYR A 46 10.28 -5.58 -12.68
N ASN A 47 11.23 -6.47 -12.95
CA ASN A 47 10.96 -7.75 -13.60
C ASN A 47 10.18 -8.72 -12.68
N GLU A 48 10.26 -8.55 -11.38
CA GLU A 48 9.58 -9.38 -10.37
C GLU A 48 8.13 -8.93 -10.13
N LEU A 49 7.74 -7.75 -10.62
CA LEU A 49 6.34 -7.30 -10.56
C LEU A 49 5.41 -8.25 -11.33
N PRO A 50 4.16 -8.46 -10.85
CA PRO A 50 3.12 -9.12 -11.63
C PRO A 50 2.87 -8.42 -12.97
N GLU A 51 2.57 -9.18 -14.02
CA GLU A 51 2.29 -8.61 -15.35
C GLU A 51 1.09 -7.65 -15.34
N ALA A 52 0.12 -7.87 -14.46
CA ALA A 52 -1.03 -6.98 -14.29
C ALA A 52 -0.60 -5.61 -13.76
N VAL A 53 0.30 -5.58 -12.78
CA VAL A 53 0.88 -4.34 -12.22
C VAL A 53 1.71 -3.61 -13.27
N LYS A 54 2.61 -4.32 -13.99
CA LYS A 54 3.39 -3.74 -15.08
C LYS A 54 2.50 -3.08 -16.14
N THR A 55 1.43 -3.78 -16.55
CA THR A 55 0.48 -3.28 -17.54
C THR A 55 -0.24 -2.03 -17.04
N ALA A 56 -0.67 -2.03 -15.78
CA ALA A 56 -1.35 -0.89 -15.18
C ALA A 56 -0.42 0.32 -15.04
N PHE A 57 0.81 0.09 -14.58
CA PHE A 57 1.83 1.14 -14.47
C PHE A 57 2.14 1.75 -15.85
N GLN A 58 2.39 0.93 -16.88
CA GLN A 58 2.65 1.39 -18.24
C GLN A 58 1.48 2.16 -18.87
N ALA A 59 0.27 1.97 -18.41
CA ALA A 59 -0.92 2.70 -18.85
C ALA A 59 -1.22 3.94 -18.00
N SER A 60 -0.46 4.20 -16.95
CA SER A 60 -0.64 5.34 -16.05
C SER A 60 -0.01 6.62 -16.62
N GLU A 61 -0.35 7.76 -16.03
CA GLU A 61 0.31 9.04 -16.33
C GLU A 61 1.77 9.12 -15.85
N TYR A 62 2.20 8.15 -15.04
CA TYR A 62 3.55 8.03 -14.49
C TYR A 62 4.47 7.10 -15.30
N ALA A 63 3.99 6.55 -16.42
CA ALA A 63 4.73 5.56 -17.23
C ALA A 63 6.09 6.07 -17.75
N ASP A 64 6.21 7.38 -17.96
CA ASP A 64 7.43 8.05 -18.43
C ASP A 64 8.34 8.54 -17.31
N TRP A 65 7.93 8.38 -16.02
CA TRP A 65 8.75 8.75 -14.90
C TRP A 65 9.80 7.67 -14.63
N LYS A 66 10.94 8.06 -14.05
CA LYS A 66 11.97 7.11 -13.64
C LYS A 66 11.46 6.33 -12.42
N VAL A 67 11.48 5.01 -12.51
CA VAL A 67 11.26 4.14 -11.33
C VAL A 67 12.53 4.19 -10.49
N ASP A 68 12.39 4.56 -9.21
CA ASP A 68 13.51 4.62 -8.27
C ASP A 68 13.56 3.38 -7.41
N ASP A 69 12.47 3.02 -6.75
CA ASP A 69 12.38 1.80 -5.95
C ASP A 69 11.05 1.08 -6.15
N ILE A 70 11.01 -0.19 -5.77
CA ILE A 70 9.79 -1.02 -5.81
C ILE A 70 9.76 -1.93 -4.61
N ASP A 71 8.70 -1.82 -3.82
CA ASP A 71 8.46 -2.67 -2.69
C ASP A 71 7.24 -3.57 -2.86
N LYS A 72 7.38 -4.79 -2.37
CA LYS A 72 6.30 -5.74 -2.19
C LYS A 72 5.97 -5.83 -0.70
N LEU A 73 4.72 -5.60 -0.33
CA LEU A 73 4.23 -5.71 1.04
C LEU A 73 3.28 -6.91 1.18
N GLU A 74 3.65 -7.82 2.06
CA GLU A 74 2.88 -9.02 2.43
C GLU A 74 2.50 -8.91 3.91
N ARG A 75 1.20 -8.99 4.22
CA ARG A 75 0.68 -8.91 5.59
C ARG A 75 -0.20 -10.09 5.91
N ASN A 76 -0.20 -10.50 7.18
CA ASN A 76 -0.97 -11.64 7.61
C ASN A 76 -2.48 -11.38 7.50
N GLY A 77 -3.18 -12.18 6.71
CA GLY A 77 -4.62 -12.08 6.50
C GLY A 77 -5.08 -10.94 5.59
N MET A 78 -4.15 -10.22 4.96
CA MET A 78 -4.43 -9.13 4.04
C MET A 78 -3.90 -9.43 2.64
N GLU A 79 -4.42 -8.72 1.64
CA GLU A 79 -3.95 -8.81 0.27
C GLU A 79 -2.52 -8.26 0.15
N THR A 80 -1.74 -8.88 -0.73
CA THR A 80 -0.42 -8.38 -1.11
C THR A 80 -0.57 -7.17 -2.02
N PHE A 81 0.23 -6.13 -1.81
CA PHE A 81 0.30 -5.00 -2.72
C PHE A 81 1.75 -4.61 -3.03
N TYR A 82 1.90 -3.76 -4.04
CA TYR A 82 3.18 -3.30 -4.57
C TYR A 82 3.21 -1.78 -4.58
N VAL A 83 4.30 -1.21 -4.10
CA VAL A 83 4.55 0.23 -4.15
C VAL A 83 5.62 0.48 -5.20
N ILE A 84 5.32 1.32 -6.18
CA ILE A 84 6.28 1.76 -7.20
C ILE A 84 6.58 3.22 -6.92
N GLU A 85 7.77 3.49 -6.43
CA GLU A 85 8.28 4.84 -6.28
C GLU A 85 8.81 5.33 -7.61
N VAL A 86 8.33 6.50 -8.03
CA VAL A 86 8.71 7.11 -9.29
C VAL A 86 9.12 8.55 -9.11
N GLU A 87 10.14 8.99 -9.85
CA GLU A 87 10.63 10.35 -9.83
C GLU A 87 10.63 10.99 -11.23
N THR A 88 10.42 12.29 -11.28
CA THR A 88 10.64 13.08 -12.49
C THR A 88 11.25 14.42 -12.14
N ARG A 89 12.00 14.99 -13.09
CA ARG A 89 12.65 16.27 -12.92
C ARG A 89 12.28 17.25 -14.03
N SER A 90 11.76 18.40 -13.66
CA SER A 90 11.47 19.49 -14.57
C SER A 90 12.23 20.74 -14.14
N GLY A 91 13.34 21.03 -14.78
CA GLY A 91 14.26 22.10 -14.40
C GLY A 91 14.95 21.81 -13.06
N ASN A 92 14.69 22.65 -12.04
CA ASN A 92 15.21 22.47 -10.68
C ASN A 92 14.17 21.86 -9.71
N ILE A 93 13.00 21.46 -10.21
CA ILE A 93 11.94 20.88 -9.39
C ILE A 93 11.98 19.35 -9.60
N GLU A 94 12.21 18.63 -8.55
CA GLU A 94 12.05 17.19 -8.44
C GLU A 94 10.64 16.91 -7.93
N LYS A 95 10.00 15.88 -8.46
CA LYS A 95 8.69 15.39 -8.02
C LYS A 95 8.78 13.90 -7.88
N GLU A 96 8.29 13.41 -6.80
CA GLU A 96 8.21 12.00 -6.46
C GLU A 96 6.75 11.59 -6.32
N ALA A 97 6.46 10.33 -6.59
CA ALA A 97 5.14 9.77 -6.36
C ALA A 97 5.25 8.27 -6.05
N ASP A 98 4.52 7.83 -5.02
CA ASP A 98 4.35 6.44 -4.65
C ASP A 98 3.03 5.93 -5.19
N LEU A 99 3.11 4.87 -5.98
CA LEU A 99 1.98 4.26 -6.66
C LEU A 99 1.70 2.89 -6.06
N TYR A 100 0.59 2.76 -5.36
CA TYR A 100 0.18 1.54 -4.67
C TYR A 100 -0.73 0.69 -5.56
N TYR A 101 -0.30 -0.50 -5.90
CA TYR A 101 -1.03 -1.43 -6.75
C TYR A 101 -1.38 -2.74 -6.03
N SER A 102 -2.60 -3.23 -6.21
CA SER A 102 -2.92 -4.61 -5.88
C SER A 102 -2.20 -5.58 -6.82
N GLU A 103 -2.08 -6.86 -6.45
CA GLU A 103 -1.49 -7.91 -7.29
C GLU A 103 -2.19 -8.04 -8.65
N GLU A 104 -3.49 -7.69 -8.73
CA GLU A 104 -4.29 -7.68 -9.97
C GLU A 104 -4.10 -6.41 -10.81
N GLY A 105 -3.23 -5.48 -10.40
CA GLY A 105 -2.94 -4.22 -11.10
C GLY A 105 -4.02 -3.16 -10.94
N ALA A 106 -4.83 -3.20 -9.88
CA ALA A 106 -5.66 -2.07 -9.52
C ALA A 106 -4.81 -1.02 -8.81
N LEU A 107 -4.87 0.25 -9.26
CA LEU A 107 -4.28 1.36 -8.53
C LEU A 107 -5.15 1.62 -7.30
N ILE A 108 -4.55 1.47 -6.13
CA ILE A 108 -5.20 1.63 -4.83
C ILE A 108 -5.13 3.11 -4.43
N LYS A 109 -3.91 3.65 -4.46
CA LYS A 109 -3.61 4.98 -3.93
C LYS A 109 -2.42 5.56 -4.68
N THR A 110 -2.36 6.88 -4.78
CA THR A 110 -1.18 7.62 -5.24
C THR A 110 -0.85 8.67 -4.20
N VAL A 111 0.38 8.67 -3.71
CA VAL A 111 0.91 9.71 -2.84
C VAL A 111 1.91 10.51 -3.65
N VAL A 112 1.66 11.80 -3.82
CA VAL A 112 2.60 12.70 -4.51
C VAL A 112 3.31 13.50 -3.44
N ASP A 113 4.60 13.30 -3.30
CA ASP A 113 5.41 14.06 -2.37
C ASP A 113 6.14 15.22 -3.06
N ILE A 114 6.17 16.34 -2.36
CA ILE A 114 6.93 17.54 -2.74
C ILE A 114 8.13 17.72 -1.78
N ASP A 115 8.17 16.95 -0.70
CA ASP A 115 9.25 16.99 0.30
C ASP A 115 9.51 15.55 0.84
N SER A 116 10.67 15.05 0.62
CA SER A 116 11.25 13.70 0.65
C SER A 116 11.27 12.90 1.98
N ASP A 117 10.30 13.02 2.85
CA ASP A 117 10.30 12.30 4.14
C ASP A 117 9.09 11.33 4.33
N TYR A 118 8.41 10.93 3.25
CA TYR A 118 7.34 9.94 3.33
C TYR A 118 7.93 8.54 3.49
N ASP A 119 7.67 7.92 4.63
CA ASP A 119 8.06 6.54 4.92
C ASP A 119 6.78 5.69 4.94
N TYR A 120 6.81 4.43 4.49
CA TYR A 120 5.71 3.44 4.52
C TYR A 120 5.14 3.18 5.93
N GLU A 121 5.33 4.12 6.86
CA GLU A 121 4.86 3.98 8.24
C GLU A 121 3.35 3.82 8.35
N ASP A 122 2.61 4.25 7.32
CA ASP A 122 1.16 4.16 7.28
C ASP A 122 0.64 2.73 7.07
N TYR A 123 1.48 1.82 6.54
CA TYR A 123 1.12 0.41 6.34
C TYR A 123 1.74 -0.51 7.40
N LEU A 124 1.51 -0.17 8.65
CA LEU A 124 1.89 -1.03 9.76
C LEU A 124 1.03 -2.31 9.77
N PRO A 125 1.55 -3.41 10.35
CA PRO A 125 0.74 -4.59 10.57
C PRO A 125 -0.49 -4.24 11.41
N THR A 126 -1.69 -4.35 10.81
CA THR A 126 -2.97 -4.12 11.48
C THR A 126 -3.85 -5.34 11.38
N ASP A 127 -4.67 -5.57 12.41
CA ASP A 127 -5.67 -6.65 12.42
C ASP A 127 -7.05 -6.04 12.20
N ILE A 128 -7.75 -6.46 11.15
CA ILE A 128 -9.15 -6.07 10.95
C ILE A 128 -10.07 -6.85 11.92
N GLN A 129 -11.04 -6.17 12.49
CA GLN A 129 -12.04 -6.81 13.34
C GLN A 129 -13.02 -7.63 12.50
N SER A 130 -13.37 -8.81 12.99
CA SER A 130 -14.18 -9.80 12.25
C SER A 130 -15.57 -9.30 11.81
N GLU A 131 -16.14 -8.32 12.51
CA GLU A 131 -17.42 -7.70 12.16
C GLU A 131 -17.28 -6.79 10.95
N LEU A 132 -16.17 -6.05 10.84
CA LEU A 132 -15.86 -5.20 9.69
C LEU A 132 -15.56 -6.05 8.46
N GLU A 133 -14.74 -7.10 8.63
CA GLU A 133 -14.45 -8.07 7.55
C GLU A 133 -15.74 -8.69 7.00
N LYS A 134 -16.63 -9.12 7.90
CA LYS A 134 -17.94 -9.68 7.51
C LYS A 134 -18.81 -8.66 6.77
N PHE A 135 -18.85 -7.41 7.21
CA PHE A 135 -19.58 -6.35 6.52
C PHE A 135 -19.02 -6.12 5.12
N ILE A 136 -17.68 -6.01 5.00
CA ILE A 136 -16.99 -5.85 3.72
C ILE A 136 -17.35 -7.00 2.78
N GLY A 137 -17.23 -8.25 3.21
CA GLY A 137 -17.55 -9.42 2.40
C GLY A 137 -19.01 -9.49 1.95
N GLN A 138 -19.94 -8.93 2.72
CA GLN A 138 -21.37 -8.87 2.37
C GLN A 138 -21.68 -7.73 1.39
N LYS A 139 -21.10 -6.54 1.62
CA LYS A 139 -21.40 -5.33 0.83
C LYS A 139 -20.60 -5.28 -0.46
N TYR A 140 -19.39 -5.80 -0.45
CA TYR A 140 -18.44 -5.82 -1.55
C TYR A 140 -17.91 -7.25 -1.78
N PRO A 141 -18.72 -8.16 -2.33
CA PRO A 141 -18.32 -9.56 -2.53
C PRO A 141 -17.06 -9.67 -3.39
N GLY A 142 -16.06 -10.40 -2.89
CA GLY A 142 -14.76 -10.53 -3.56
C GLY A 142 -13.83 -9.34 -3.40
N ALA A 143 -14.14 -8.39 -2.51
CA ALA A 143 -13.20 -7.34 -2.17
C ALA A 143 -11.98 -7.90 -1.43
N ALA A 144 -10.80 -7.41 -1.77
CA ALA A 144 -9.57 -7.62 -1.02
C ALA A 144 -9.38 -6.45 -0.03
N ILE A 145 -9.09 -6.77 1.23
CA ILE A 145 -8.81 -5.76 2.25
C ILE A 145 -7.32 -5.45 2.18
N ILE A 146 -7.01 -4.15 2.06
CA ILE A 146 -5.64 -3.66 1.89
C ILE A 146 -5.10 -3.14 3.21
N ASP A 147 -5.87 -2.28 3.91
CA ASP A 147 -5.46 -1.72 5.19
C ASP A 147 -6.64 -1.41 6.11
N THR A 148 -6.32 -1.12 7.37
CA THR A 148 -7.29 -0.68 8.36
C THR A 148 -6.65 0.34 9.29
N GLU A 149 -7.20 1.55 9.30
CA GLU A 149 -6.75 2.65 10.15
C GLU A 149 -7.81 3.02 11.19
N TYR A 150 -7.34 3.52 12.34
CA TYR A 150 -8.19 3.96 13.46
C TYR A 150 -7.81 5.39 13.82
N ASP A 151 -8.61 6.34 13.34
CA ASP A 151 -8.37 7.76 13.59
C ASP A 151 -9.64 8.49 14.03
N ASP A 152 -9.47 9.48 14.92
CA ASP A 152 -10.47 10.46 15.43
C ASP A 152 -11.91 9.94 15.63
N GLY A 153 -12.05 8.64 15.86
CA GLY A 153 -13.35 8.03 16.17
C GLY A 153 -14.02 7.37 14.99
N GLU A 154 -13.38 7.31 13.88
CA GLU A 154 -13.74 6.51 12.72
C GLU A 154 -12.76 5.35 12.56
N ILE A 155 -13.19 4.33 11.84
CA ILE A 155 -12.38 3.22 11.39
C ILE A 155 -12.44 3.27 9.87
N GLU A 156 -11.30 3.43 9.24
CA GLU A 156 -11.15 3.35 7.79
C GLU A 156 -10.68 1.95 7.40
N VAL A 157 -11.35 1.35 6.42
CA VAL A 157 -10.92 0.08 5.82
C VAL A 157 -10.71 0.31 4.33
N GLU A 158 -9.46 0.27 3.92
CA GLU A 158 -9.07 0.33 2.52
C GLU A 158 -9.30 -1.02 1.84
N ILE A 159 -10.03 -1.03 0.73
CA ILE A 159 -10.32 -2.25 -0.02
C ILE A 159 -10.07 -2.07 -1.52
N VAL A 160 -9.74 -3.17 -2.21
CA VAL A 160 -9.85 -3.25 -3.67
C VAL A 160 -11.07 -4.06 -4.03
N HIS A 161 -11.99 -3.46 -4.78
CA HIS A 161 -13.20 -4.12 -5.28
C HIS A 161 -13.44 -3.72 -6.73
N GLU A 162 -13.60 -4.72 -7.62
CA GLU A 162 -13.77 -4.51 -9.05
C GLU A 162 -12.64 -3.69 -9.69
N ARG A 163 -11.39 -3.99 -9.30
CA ARG A 163 -10.15 -3.30 -9.73
C ARG A 163 -10.13 -1.80 -9.42
N ARG A 164 -10.72 -1.39 -8.31
CA ARG A 164 -10.75 0.00 -7.84
C ARG A 164 -10.52 0.03 -6.33
N GLY A 165 -9.61 0.90 -5.89
CA GLY A 165 -9.44 1.25 -4.48
C GLY A 165 -10.70 1.96 -3.96
N LYS A 166 -11.10 1.66 -2.73
CA LYS A 166 -12.23 2.28 -2.03
C LYS A 166 -11.92 2.33 -0.54
N ASP A 167 -12.27 3.45 0.07
CA ASP A 167 -12.14 3.69 1.50
C ASP A 167 -13.51 3.55 2.15
N VAL A 168 -13.64 2.59 3.04
CA VAL A 168 -14.91 2.26 3.71
C VAL A 168 -14.83 2.70 5.16
N TYR A 169 -15.63 3.69 5.54
CA TYR A 169 -15.60 4.31 6.85
C TYR A 169 -16.67 3.75 7.78
N PHE A 170 -16.28 3.47 8.99
CA PHE A 170 -17.15 3.01 10.08
C PHE A 170 -17.02 3.88 11.32
N SER A 171 -18.07 3.95 12.13
CA SER A 171 -17.97 4.51 13.46
C SER A 171 -17.20 3.56 14.40
N LYS A 172 -16.83 4.05 15.60
CA LYS A 172 -16.25 3.22 16.67
C LYS A 172 -17.10 2.01 17.06
N ASP A 173 -18.42 2.10 16.84
CA ASP A 173 -19.36 1.02 17.11
C ASP A 173 -19.59 0.11 15.90
N HIS A 174 -18.66 0.14 14.92
CA HIS A 174 -18.68 -0.65 13.70
C HIS A 174 -19.88 -0.41 12.78
N ASN A 175 -20.56 0.72 12.89
CA ASN A 175 -21.62 1.08 11.95
C ASN A 175 -21.01 1.73 10.71
N TRP A 176 -21.37 1.22 9.52
CA TRP A 176 -20.95 1.83 8.27
C TRP A 176 -21.44 3.27 8.16
N LEU A 177 -20.54 4.18 7.80
CA LEU A 177 -20.81 5.60 7.64
C LEU A 177 -20.90 5.99 6.16
N ARG A 178 -19.85 5.72 5.42
CA ARG A 178 -19.71 6.07 4.01
C ARG A 178 -18.69 5.18 3.31
N THR A 179 -18.65 5.28 1.97
CA THR A 179 -17.57 4.72 1.16
C THR A 179 -17.17 5.77 0.14
N GLU A 180 -15.88 5.98 0.01
CA GLU A 180 -15.26 6.92 -0.91
C GLU A 180 -14.41 6.18 -1.94
N TRP A 181 -14.26 6.73 -3.13
CA TRP A 181 -13.34 6.25 -4.16
C TRP A 181 -13.12 7.33 -5.21
N ASP A 182 -11.98 7.31 -5.86
CA ASP A 182 -11.65 8.21 -6.95
C ASP A 182 -12.46 7.88 -8.22
N VAL A 183 -13.03 8.91 -8.82
CA VAL A 183 -13.73 8.82 -10.10
C VAL A 183 -12.99 9.60 -11.18
N ARG A 184 -12.89 9.03 -12.37
CA ARG A 184 -12.32 9.74 -13.51
C ARG A 184 -13.31 10.80 -14.00
N LYS A 185 -12.79 11.88 -14.61
CA LYS A 185 -13.61 12.99 -15.12
C LYS A 185 -14.74 12.53 -16.07
N ASN A 186 -14.50 11.47 -16.86
CA ASN A 186 -15.49 10.90 -17.78
C ASN A 186 -16.56 10.04 -17.09
N GLU A 187 -16.40 9.73 -15.82
CA GLU A 187 -17.37 8.99 -14.99
C GLU A 187 -18.31 9.93 -14.23
N LEU A 188 -18.01 11.23 -14.22
CA LEU A 188 -18.84 12.23 -13.59
C LEU A 188 -20.17 12.39 -14.37
N PRO A 189 -21.31 12.60 -13.65
CA PRO A 189 -22.57 12.94 -14.31
C PRO A 189 -22.42 14.19 -15.16
N ALA A 190 -23.10 14.25 -16.31
CA ALA A 190 -23.03 15.37 -17.25
C ALA A 190 -23.47 16.74 -16.67
N ALA A 191 -24.04 16.76 -15.47
CA ALA A 191 -24.48 17.95 -14.75
C ALA A 191 -23.48 18.45 -13.70
N VAL A 192 -22.27 17.88 -13.65
CA VAL A 192 -21.20 18.27 -12.72
C VAL A 192 -20.08 19.02 -13.45
#